data_e4c24b1dff44c6c4e5d4e68df1ea4930
#
_entry.id   e4c24b1dff44c6c4e5d4e68df1ea4930
#
_cell.length_a   1.000
_cell.length_b   1.000
_cell.length_c   1.000
_cell.angle_alpha   90.00
_cell.angle_beta   90.00
_cell.angle_gamma   90.00
#
_symmetry.space_group_name_H-M   'P 1'
#
loop_
_entity.id
_entity.type
_entity.pdbx_description
1 polymer ?
#
loop_
_entity_poly.entity_id
_entity_poly.type
_entity_poly.pdbx_seq_one_letter_code
_entity_poly.pdbx_strand_id
1 'polypeptide(L)'
;MKSTNYISWDEYFMGVALLSSFRSKDPSTKVGACIVNKNNRIIGIGYNGLPYGCNDDEYPWDREGEFLDTKYPYVVHAEPNAILNSTSSLEGATLYVSLFPCNECMKLIIQSGIREIVYLSDKYDGTPENIASKKMANSANIKCRQMKNVEIKVEI
;
A
#
# COMPACT_ATOMS: atom_id res chain seq x y z
N MET A 1 -29.46 -23.57 -2.46
CA MET A 1 -28.34 -23.21 -3.36
C MET A 1 -27.55 -22.06 -2.78
N LYS A 2 -26.23 -22.07 -3.02
CA LYS A 2 -25.39 -20.95 -2.62
C LYS A 2 -25.69 -19.70 -3.48
N SER A 3 -25.42 -18.52 -2.93
CA SER A 3 -25.43 -17.28 -3.72
C SER A 3 -24.34 -17.34 -4.79
N THR A 4 -24.63 -16.78 -5.96
CA THR A 4 -23.65 -16.58 -7.04
C THR A 4 -23.20 -15.11 -7.12
N ASN A 5 -23.78 -14.25 -6.27
CA ASN A 5 -23.49 -12.82 -6.24
C ASN A 5 -22.57 -12.51 -5.06
N TYR A 6 -21.28 -12.74 -5.26
CA TYR A 6 -20.24 -12.39 -4.28
C TYR A 6 -18.97 -11.96 -4.99
N ILE A 7 -18.18 -11.13 -4.31
CA ILE A 7 -16.92 -10.61 -4.87
C ILE A 7 -15.81 -11.66 -4.82
N SER A 8 -14.79 -11.49 -5.67
CA SER A 8 -13.61 -12.33 -5.68
C SER A 8 -12.69 -12.03 -4.48
N TRP A 9 -11.75 -12.93 -4.21
CA TRP A 9 -10.70 -12.67 -3.22
C TRP A 9 -9.91 -11.40 -3.54
N ASP A 10 -9.52 -11.19 -4.79
CA ASP A 10 -8.78 -9.99 -5.21
C ASP A 10 -9.61 -8.71 -4.95
N GLU A 11 -10.88 -8.71 -5.31
CA GLU A 11 -11.77 -7.58 -5.06
C GLU A 11 -11.94 -7.33 -3.56
N TYR A 12 -12.08 -8.40 -2.78
CA TYR A 12 -12.20 -8.29 -1.33
C TYR A 12 -10.96 -7.66 -0.70
N PHE A 13 -9.78 -8.20 -1.00
CA PHE A 13 -8.53 -7.69 -0.40
C PHE A 13 -8.16 -6.31 -0.91
N MET A 14 -8.40 -6.01 -2.19
CA MET A 14 -8.21 -4.66 -2.69
C MET A 14 -9.22 -3.69 -2.08
N GLY A 15 -10.46 -4.15 -1.85
CA GLY A 15 -11.47 -3.39 -1.13
C GLY A 15 -11.04 -3.04 0.29
N VAL A 16 -10.40 -3.96 0.99
CA VAL A 16 -9.85 -3.71 2.34
C VAL A 16 -8.73 -2.68 2.28
N ALA A 17 -7.82 -2.78 1.29
CA ALA A 17 -6.77 -1.78 1.08
C ALA A 17 -7.37 -0.39 0.82
N LEU A 18 -8.37 -0.30 -0.05
CA LEU A 18 -9.05 0.97 -0.34
C LEU A 18 -9.76 1.54 0.88
N LEU A 19 -10.46 0.70 1.64
CA LEU A 19 -11.10 1.13 2.89
C LEU A 19 -10.08 1.70 3.87
N SER A 20 -8.92 1.05 3.99
CA SER A 20 -7.83 1.53 4.84
C SER A 20 -7.33 2.91 4.39
N SER A 21 -7.26 3.16 3.08
CA SER A 21 -6.83 4.45 2.55
C SER A 21 -7.72 5.61 3.01
N PHE A 22 -9.00 5.36 3.31
CA PHE A 22 -9.92 6.39 3.78
C PHE A 22 -9.56 6.93 5.17
N ARG A 23 -8.72 6.22 5.91
CA ARG A 23 -8.17 6.70 7.18
C ARG A 23 -7.01 7.68 6.98
N SER A 24 -6.39 7.76 5.84
CA SER A 24 -5.28 8.69 5.60
C SER A 24 -5.74 10.15 5.64
N LYS A 25 -4.96 10.99 6.30
CA LYS A 25 -5.19 12.43 6.38
C LYS A 25 -4.41 13.22 5.34
N ASP A 26 -3.66 12.53 4.48
CA ASP A 26 -2.90 13.17 3.41
C ASP A 26 -3.84 13.86 2.42
N PRO A 27 -3.71 15.18 2.23
CA PRO A 27 -4.61 15.90 1.34
C PRO A 27 -4.35 15.66 -0.15
N SER A 28 -3.19 15.09 -0.49
CA SER A 28 -2.78 14.89 -1.88
C SER A 28 -3.07 13.47 -2.37
N THR A 29 -2.60 12.46 -1.64
CA THR A 29 -2.73 11.06 -2.07
C THR A 29 -2.97 10.17 -0.86
N LYS A 30 -4.09 9.46 -0.87
CA LYS A 30 -4.43 8.49 0.16
C LYS A 30 -4.16 7.09 -0.39
N VAL A 31 -3.30 6.35 0.29
CA VAL A 31 -2.90 5.00 -0.09
C VAL A 31 -3.25 4.03 1.01
N GLY A 32 -3.73 2.85 0.63
CA GLY A 32 -4.01 1.76 1.55
C GLY A 32 -3.33 0.48 1.10
N ALA A 33 -2.99 -0.37 2.06
CA ALA A 33 -2.33 -1.64 1.83
C ALA A 33 -2.92 -2.73 2.70
N CYS A 34 -3.02 -3.95 2.13
CA CYS A 34 -3.52 -5.13 2.81
C CYS A 34 -2.61 -6.30 2.46
N ILE A 35 -2.05 -6.96 3.48
CA ILE A 35 -1.17 -8.11 3.30
C ILE A 35 -1.92 -9.38 3.67
N VAL A 36 -1.82 -10.38 2.79
CA VAL A 36 -2.57 -11.62 2.90
C VAL A 36 -1.62 -12.80 2.81
N ASN A 37 -1.80 -13.80 3.66
CA ASN A 37 -1.00 -15.01 3.61
C ASN A 37 -1.52 -16.01 2.55
N LYS A 38 -0.84 -17.14 2.41
CA LYS A 38 -1.21 -18.17 1.43
C LYS A 38 -2.57 -18.84 1.70
N ASN A 39 -3.12 -18.65 2.89
CA ASN A 39 -4.42 -19.20 3.29
C ASN A 39 -5.54 -18.15 3.18
N ASN A 40 -5.32 -17.06 2.44
CA ASN A 40 -6.26 -15.97 2.26
C ASN A 40 -6.66 -15.30 3.59
N ARG A 41 -5.73 -15.22 4.54
CA ARG A 41 -5.95 -14.52 5.80
C ARG A 41 -5.22 -13.19 5.78
N ILE A 42 -5.92 -12.14 6.18
CA ILE A 42 -5.33 -10.80 6.30
C ILE A 42 -4.43 -10.79 7.52
N ILE A 43 -3.16 -10.46 7.32
CA ILE A 43 -2.14 -10.46 8.37
C ILE A 43 -1.51 -9.09 8.60
N GLY A 44 -1.82 -8.10 7.77
CA GLY A 44 -1.35 -6.72 7.94
C GLY A 44 -2.18 -5.75 7.12
N ILE A 45 -2.45 -4.59 7.70
CA ILE A 45 -3.20 -3.50 7.06
C ILE A 45 -2.47 -2.20 7.39
N GLY A 46 -2.41 -1.29 6.42
CA GLY A 46 -1.79 0.01 6.62
C GLY A 46 -2.35 1.08 5.68
N TYR A 47 -2.16 2.31 6.06
CA TYR A 47 -2.41 3.49 5.25
C TYR A 47 -1.32 4.52 5.52
N ASN A 48 -1.14 5.48 4.62
CA ASN A 48 -0.08 6.46 4.77
C ASN A 48 -0.44 7.52 5.82
N GLY A 49 0.54 7.88 6.65
CA GLY A 49 0.33 8.84 7.73
C GLY A 49 1.61 9.10 8.50
N LEU A 50 1.52 9.99 9.49
CA LEU A 50 2.66 10.32 10.34
C LEU A 50 2.99 9.18 11.30
N PRO A 51 4.24 9.13 11.79
CA PRO A 51 4.62 8.17 12.82
C PRO A 51 3.78 8.29 14.07
N TYR A 52 3.62 7.17 14.77
CA TYR A 52 2.89 7.13 16.03
C TYR A 52 3.49 8.14 17.03
N GLY A 53 2.64 8.97 17.62
CA GLY A 53 3.07 10.02 18.56
C GLY A 53 3.35 11.37 17.91
N CYS A 54 3.36 11.46 16.58
CA CYS A 54 3.50 12.73 15.88
C CYS A 54 2.11 13.30 15.60
N ASN A 55 1.88 14.54 16.05
CA ASN A 55 0.57 15.18 15.94
C ASN A 55 0.34 15.67 14.51
N ASP A 56 -0.77 15.25 13.90
CA ASP A 56 -1.11 15.60 12.52
C ASP A 56 -1.23 17.12 12.28
N ASP A 57 -1.54 17.89 13.32
CA ASP A 57 -1.71 19.34 13.22
C ASP A 57 -0.39 20.11 13.38
N GLU A 58 0.68 19.44 13.75
CA GLU A 58 1.99 20.08 14.02
C GLU A 58 3.01 19.84 12.90
N TYR A 59 2.68 19.02 11.90
CA TYR A 59 3.58 18.65 10.82
C TYR A 59 3.08 19.15 9.47
N PRO A 60 3.98 19.45 8.53
CA PRO A 60 3.57 19.88 7.20
C PRO A 60 3.00 18.74 6.38
N TRP A 61 2.00 19.04 5.54
CA TRP A 61 1.41 18.12 4.58
C TRP A 61 1.68 18.56 3.13
N ASP A 62 2.46 19.62 2.95
CA ASP A 62 2.75 20.19 1.63
C ASP A 62 3.67 19.29 0.81
N ARG A 63 3.49 19.36 -0.51
CA ARG A 63 4.34 18.65 -1.47
C ARG A 63 5.51 19.51 -1.93
N GLU A 64 5.40 20.81 -1.84
CA GLU A 64 6.37 21.79 -2.34
C GLU A 64 6.90 22.65 -1.20
N GLY A 65 8.18 23.04 -1.31
CA GLY A 65 8.88 23.84 -0.32
C GLY A 65 10.21 23.24 0.04
N GLU A 66 10.85 23.82 1.06
CA GLU A 66 12.06 23.24 1.63
C GLU A 66 11.76 21.85 2.19
N PHE A 67 12.74 20.95 2.14
CA PHE A 67 12.56 19.55 2.50
C PHE A 67 11.83 19.36 3.85
N LEU A 68 12.27 20.10 4.89
CA LEU A 68 11.70 19.99 6.22
C LEU A 68 10.29 20.61 6.35
N ASP A 69 9.88 21.40 5.37
CA ASP A 69 8.56 22.05 5.34
C ASP A 69 7.57 21.28 4.46
N THR A 70 7.94 20.11 4.03
CA THR A 70 7.09 19.19 3.26
C THR A 70 6.78 17.93 4.06
N LYS A 71 5.80 17.16 3.60
CA LYS A 71 5.44 15.89 4.25
C LYS A 71 6.49 14.79 4.07
N TYR A 72 7.35 14.89 3.06
CA TYR A 72 8.22 13.79 2.63
C TYR A 72 9.19 13.25 3.68
N PRO A 73 9.81 14.06 4.54
CA PRO A 73 10.67 13.49 5.58
C PRO A 73 9.92 12.81 6.71
N TYR A 74 8.60 13.01 6.82
CA TYR A 74 7.82 12.61 7.99
C TYR A 74 6.80 11.50 7.74
N VAL A 75 6.16 11.47 6.58
CA VAL A 75 5.07 10.55 6.31
C VAL A 75 5.58 9.13 6.08
N VAL A 76 5.00 8.17 6.79
CA VAL A 76 5.22 6.74 6.57
C VAL A 76 4.20 6.27 5.52
N HIS A 77 4.66 5.59 4.49
CA HIS A 77 3.79 5.06 3.45
C HIS A 77 2.94 3.88 3.95
N ALA A 78 1.91 3.54 3.19
CA ALA A 78 0.97 2.48 3.56
C ALA A 78 1.64 1.11 3.67
N GLU A 79 2.59 0.81 2.80
CA GLU A 79 3.25 -0.49 2.74
C GLU A 79 4.11 -0.75 4.00
N PRO A 80 5.02 0.16 4.39
CA PRO A 80 5.73 0.00 5.67
C PRO A 80 4.78 -0.13 6.86
N ASN A 81 3.70 0.66 6.89
CA ASN A 81 2.73 0.57 7.97
C ASN A 81 2.05 -0.80 8.01
N ALA A 82 1.69 -1.37 6.87
CA ALA A 82 1.11 -2.71 6.81
C ALA A 82 2.12 -3.78 7.27
N ILE A 83 3.38 -3.66 6.85
CA ILE A 83 4.46 -4.58 7.24
C ILE A 83 4.69 -4.54 8.75
N LEU A 84 4.83 -3.35 9.32
CA LEU A 84 5.08 -3.17 10.75
C LEU A 84 3.87 -3.54 11.61
N ASN A 85 2.67 -3.44 11.07
CA ASN A 85 1.43 -3.80 11.74
C ASN A 85 1.08 -5.30 11.61
N SER A 86 1.94 -6.06 10.95
CA SER A 86 1.70 -7.49 10.74
C SER A 86 1.88 -8.30 12.02
N THR A 87 1.05 -9.33 12.18
CA THR A 87 1.00 -10.16 13.37
C THR A 87 1.65 -11.54 13.18
N SER A 88 2.14 -11.82 11.98
CA SER A 88 2.75 -13.11 11.63
C SER A 88 3.81 -12.93 10.53
N SER A 89 4.49 -14.03 10.16
CA SER A 89 5.47 -14.02 9.08
C SER A 89 4.85 -13.58 7.76
N LEU A 90 5.55 -12.73 7.01
CA LEU A 90 5.15 -12.26 5.69
C LEU A 90 5.75 -13.10 4.56
N GLU A 91 6.49 -14.16 4.89
CA GLU A 91 7.15 -14.99 3.88
C GLU A 91 6.14 -15.59 2.92
N GLY A 92 6.31 -15.32 1.63
CA GLY A 92 5.43 -15.80 0.59
C GLY A 92 4.07 -15.10 0.50
N ALA A 93 3.86 -14.01 1.25
CA ALA A 93 2.59 -13.28 1.28
C ALA A 93 2.36 -12.46 0.02
N THR A 94 1.11 -12.01 -0.15
CA THR A 94 0.67 -11.11 -1.21
C THR A 94 0.30 -9.76 -0.60
N LEU A 95 0.80 -8.69 -1.20
CA LEU A 95 0.46 -7.31 -0.85
C LEU A 95 -0.56 -6.77 -1.84
N TYR A 96 -1.69 -6.31 -1.35
CA TYR A 96 -2.67 -5.52 -2.11
C TYR A 96 -2.48 -4.05 -1.75
N VAL A 97 -2.26 -3.21 -2.73
CA VAL A 97 -1.97 -1.79 -2.53
C VAL A 97 -2.64 -0.95 -3.60
N SER A 98 -3.21 0.19 -3.22
CA SER A 98 -3.95 1.03 -4.16
C SER A 98 -3.06 1.76 -5.18
N LEU A 99 -1.78 1.95 -4.88
CA LEU A 99 -0.79 2.62 -5.73
C LEU A 99 0.48 1.78 -5.80
N PHE A 100 1.05 1.62 -6.99
CA PHE A 100 2.31 0.87 -7.16
C PHE A 100 3.38 1.41 -6.21
N PRO A 101 4.08 0.52 -5.46
CA PRO A 101 5.03 0.94 -4.43
C PRO A 101 6.21 1.73 -5.01
N CYS A 102 6.64 2.76 -4.29
CA CYS A 102 7.85 3.49 -4.64
C CYS A 102 9.09 2.63 -4.36
N ASN A 103 10.26 3.12 -4.78
CA ASN A 103 11.52 2.39 -4.62
C ASN A 103 11.86 2.12 -3.15
N GLU A 104 11.60 3.07 -2.26
CA GLU A 104 11.85 2.88 -0.82
C GLU A 104 10.98 1.76 -0.24
N CYS A 105 9.69 1.77 -0.57
CA CYS A 105 8.75 0.74 -0.11
C CYS A 105 9.07 -0.62 -0.72
N MET A 106 9.47 -0.67 -1.99
CA MET A 106 9.82 -1.93 -2.65
C MET A 106 10.97 -2.64 -1.94
N LYS A 107 11.97 -1.91 -1.46
CA LYS A 107 13.07 -2.49 -0.69
C LYS A 107 12.55 -3.23 0.56
N LEU A 108 11.65 -2.59 1.28
CA LEU A 108 11.06 -3.17 2.50
C LEU A 108 10.18 -4.38 2.18
N ILE A 109 9.40 -4.29 1.11
CA ILE A 109 8.54 -5.38 0.64
C ILE A 109 9.38 -6.62 0.33
N ILE A 110 10.46 -6.46 -0.43
CA ILE A 110 11.36 -7.55 -0.78
C ILE A 110 11.97 -8.19 0.47
N GLN A 111 12.48 -7.36 1.38
CA GLN A 111 13.14 -7.82 2.61
C GLN A 111 12.16 -8.50 3.58
N SER A 112 10.88 -8.17 3.52
CA SER A 112 9.86 -8.79 4.37
C SER A 112 9.47 -10.21 3.94
N GLY A 113 9.83 -10.62 2.73
CA GLY A 113 9.47 -11.94 2.20
C GLY A 113 8.20 -11.98 1.36
N ILE A 114 7.53 -10.85 1.17
CA ILE A 114 6.38 -10.74 0.26
C ILE A 114 6.83 -11.12 -1.16
N ARG A 115 6.01 -11.91 -1.87
CA ARG A 115 6.36 -12.45 -3.20
C ARG A 115 5.42 -11.99 -4.32
N GLU A 116 4.29 -11.40 -3.99
CA GLU A 116 3.34 -10.91 -5.00
C GLU A 116 2.80 -9.56 -4.57
N ILE A 117 2.66 -8.66 -5.55
CA ILE A 117 2.05 -7.34 -5.38
C ILE A 117 0.88 -7.23 -6.36
N VAL A 118 -0.29 -6.90 -5.85
CA VAL A 118 -1.49 -6.58 -6.63
C VAL A 118 -1.79 -5.10 -6.41
N TYR A 119 -1.89 -4.32 -7.49
CA TYR A 119 -2.04 -2.87 -7.39
C TYR A 119 -3.13 -2.35 -8.34
N LEU A 120 -3.64 -1.16 -8.07
CA LEU A 120 -4.63 -0.49 -8.92
C LEU A 120 -3.99 0.56 -9.80
N SER A 121 -3.40 1.59 -9.20
CA SER A 121 -2.84 2.73 -9.92
C SER A 121 -1.35 2.58 -10.15
N ASP A 122 -0.90 2.93 -11.34
CA ASP A 122 0.50 3.05 -11.72
C ASP A 122 0.78 4.46 -12.25
N LYS A 123 0.14 5.46 -11.64
CA LYS A 123 0.17 6.86 -12.13
C LYS A 123 1.57 7.47 -12.20
N TYR A 124 2.54 6.89 -11.48
CA TYR A 124 3.93 7.34 -11.50
C TYR A 124 4.83 6.51 -12.42
N ASP A 125 4.23 5.67 -13.27
CA ASP A 125 4.99 4.89 -14.24
C ASP A 125 5.94 5.78 -15.05
N GLY A 126 7.19 5.34 -15.19
CA GLY A 126 8.22 6.06 -15.92
C GLY A 126 9.01 7.07 -15.12
N THR A 127 8.62 7.38 -13.87
CA THR A 127 9.47 8.19 -12.98
C THR A 127 10.69 7.39 -12.53
N PRO A 128 11.80 8.06 -12.16
CA PRO A 128 13.00 7.35 -11.68
C PRO A 128 12.72 6.40 -10.52
N GLU A 129 11.90 6.82 -9.56
CA GLU A 129 11.53 6.02 -8.40
C GLU A 129 10.75 4.77 -8.80
N ASN A 130 9.80 4.91 -9.72
CA ASN A 130 8.99 3.79 -10.22
C ASN A 130 9.85 2.82 -11.04
N ILE A 131 10.73 3.33 -11.91
CA ILE A 131 11.66 2.50 -12.69
C ILE A 131 12.57 1.68 -11.77
N ALA A 132 13.14 2.31 -10.74
CA ALA A 132 13.99 1.63 -9.76
C ALA A 132 13.20 0.55 -9.01
N SER A 133 11.98 0.86 -8.60
CA SER A 133 11.08 -0.06 -7.91
C SER A 133 10.82 -1.31 -8.76
N LYS A 134 10.43 -1.13 -10.01
CA LYS A 134 10.16 -2.22 -10.95
C LYS A 134 11.40 -3.06 -11.25
N LYS A 135 12.55 -2.42 -11.36
CA LYS A 135 13.84 -3.12 -11.57
C LYS A 135 14.14 -4.04 -10.40
N MET A 136 14.00 -3.56 -9.18
CA MET A 136 14.23 -4.38 -7.98
C MET A 136 13.23 -5.52 -7.86
N ALA A 137 11.95 -5.24 -8.09
CA ALA A 137 10.90 -6.26 -8.07
C ALA A 137 11.19 -7.38 -9.06
N ASN A 138 11.60 -7.03 -10.28
CA ASN A 138 11.96 -8.01 -11.30
C ASN A 138 13.18 -8.85 -10.89
N SER A 139 14.22 -8.23 -10.36
CA SER A 139 15.43 -8.92 -9.89
C SER A 139 15.12 -9.91 -8.76
N ALA A 140 14.21 -9.53 -7.87
CA ALA A 140 13.81 -10.35 -6.72
C ALA A 140 12.70 -11.35 -7.03
N ASN A 141 12.25 -11.44 -8.27
CA ASN A 141 11.15 -12.31 -8.72
C ASN A 141 9.83 -12.03 -7.99
N ILE A 142 9.55 -10.76 -7.71
CA ILE A 142 8.25 -10.35 -7.19
C ILE A 142 7.26 -10.32 -8.36
N LYS A 143 6.17 -11.08 -8.24
CA LYS A 143 5.09 -11.05 -9.21
C LYS A 143 4.24 -9.80 -9.00
N CYS A 144 4.09 -8.96 -10.02
CA CYS A 144 3.27 -7.76 -9.95
C CYS A 144 2.08 -7.89 -10.91
N ARG A 145 0.86 -7.71 -10.38
CA ARG A 145 -0.39 -7.78 -11.17
C ARG A 145 -1.19 -6.50 -10.98
N GLN A 146 -1.70 -5.94 -12.05
CA GLN A 146 -2.56 -4.77 -11.98
C GLN A 146 -4.03 -5.18 -12.05
N MET A 147 -4.83 -4.68 -11.10
CA MET A 147 -6.29 -4.76 -11.15
C MET A 147 -6.86 -3.48 -11.75
N LYS A 148 -8.09 -3.54 -12.25
CA LYS A 148 -8.81 -2.40 -12.81
C LYS A 148 -10.24 -2.38 -12.29
N ASN A 149 -10.83 -1.18 -12.23
CA ASN A 149 -12.25 -0.96 -11.96
C ASN A 149 -12.71 -1.47 -10.58
N VAL A 150 -11.88 -1.29 -9.55
CA VAL A 150 -12.28 -1.57 -8.17
C VAL A 150 -12.52 -0.23 -7.48
N GLU A 151 -13.75 -0.06 -6.99
CA GLU A 151 -14.15 1.10 -6.19
C GLU A 151 -14.92 0.63 -4.98
N ILE A 152 -14.82 1.39 -3.90
CA ILE A 152 -15.60 1.17 -2.69
C ILE A 152 -16.12 2.52 -2.20
N LYS A 153 -17.35 2.55 -1.76
CA LYS A 153 -17.99 3.75 -1.19
C LYS A 153 -18.40 3.46 0.24
N VAL A 154 -18.12 4.42 1.11
CA VAL A 154 -18.55 4.37 2.51
C VAL A 154 -19.41 5.59 2.76
N GLU A 155 -20.64 5.37 3.15
CA GLU A 155 -21.58 6.40 3.57
C GLU A 155 -21.80 6.28 5.08
N ILE A 156 -21.60 7.38 5.79
CA ILE A 156 -21.72 7.41 7.25
C ILE A 156 -22.80 8.40 7.64
#